data_7952a0c115cac14cdb77495957089ad2
#
_entry.id   7952a0c115cac14cdb77495957089ad2
#
_cell.length_a   1.000
_cell.length_b   1.000
_cell.length_c   1.000
_cell.angle_alpha   90.00
_cell.angle_beta   90.00
_cell.angle_gamma   90.00
#
_symmetry.space_group_name_H-M   'P 1'
#
loop_
_entity.id
_entity.type
_entity.pdbx_description
1 polymer ?
#
loop_
_entity_poly.entity_id
_entity_poly.type
_entity_poly.pdbx_seq_one_letter_code
_entity_poly.pdbx_strand_id
1 'polypeptide(L)'
;MKSIFRNLLACGFLALAAGLVVAQTDFSGHWEGTVDVPNGPTRLALDLAKNAKGVWVASLGVPEQKVTGLRVTDISVVGSEVRFAAPDLPGSPTFELTLADGKLKGAVLVQALSLALEMQRTGDAKVEIAPPSPAVSKELEGDWEGTILVPNGQSRPVIIHFKNLPDHTVEAAIDSPGQGVQGVPLKWVAQKGAVVEFQVLAVGGTYKGTLNKEGTEIAGEWTQRLAAAPLTLNLKKK
;
A
#
# COMPACT_ATOMS: atom_id res chain seq x y z
N MET A 1 41.20 -30.68 76.63
CA MET A 1 42.29 -31.21 75.81
C MET A 1 41.75 -31.70 74.52
N LYS A 2 42.33 -31.24 73.40
CA LYS A 2 42.12 -31.60 71.98
C LYS A 2 40.74 -31.28 71.40
N SER A 3 40.65 -30.09 70.90
CA SER A 3 39.68 -29.56 69.92
C SER A 3 39.95 -30.18 68.54
N ILE A 4 38.90 -30.67 67.86
CA ILE A 4 38.95 -31.13 66.49
C ILE A 4 38.07 -30.14 65.67
N PHE A 5 38.74 -29.26 64.90
CA PHE A 5 38.12 -28.41 63.88
C PHE A 5 37.66 -29.29 62.72
N ARG A 6 36.40 -29.23 62.38
CA ARG A 6 35.79 -29.80 61.16
C ARG A 6 35.49 -28.69 60.17
N ASN A 7 36.33 -28.55 59.13
CA ASN A 7 36.10 -27.71 58.00
C ASN A 7 34.95 -28.22 57.13
N LEU A 8 33.84 -27.51 57.07
CA LEU A 8 32.84 -27.74 56.05
C LEU A 8 33.24 -26.95 54.80
N LEU A 9 33.56 -27.63 53.72
CA LEU A 9 33.74 -27.07 52.38
C LEU A 9 32.34 -26.90 51.74
N ALA A 10 31.86 -25.66 51.67
CA ALA A 10 30.64 -25.35 50.94
C ALA A 10 31.00 -25.18 49.45
N CYS A 11 30.72 -26.20 48.63
CA CYS A 11 30.73 -26.09 47.16
C CYS A 11 29.53 -25.28 46.71
N GLY A 12 29.75 -23.99 46.39
CA GLY A 12 28.77 -23.17 45.71
C GLY A 12 28.62 -23.58 44.25
N PHE A 13 27.49 -24.18 43.89
CA PHE A 13 27.10 -24.42 42.51
C PHE A 13 26.65 -23.05 41.90
N LEU A 14 27.50 -22.44 41.10
CA LEU A 14 27.15 -21.30 40.29
C LEU A 14 26.39 -21.81 39.05
N ALA A 15 25.05 -21.83 39.07
CA ALA A 15 24.24 -22.12 37.92
C ALA A 15 24.33 -20.96 36.93
N LEU A 16 25.11 -21.09 35.86
CA LEU A 16 25.13 -20.21 34.72
C LEU A 16 23.79 -20.38 33.98
N ALA A 17 22.83 -19.50 34.23
CA ALA A 17 21.65 -19.40 33.43
C ALA A 17 22.05 -18.78 32.07
N ALA A 18 22.36 -19.62 31.09
CA ALA A 18 22.48 -19.20 29.71
C ALA A 18 21.09 -18.77 29.23
N GLY A 19 20.81 -17.45 29.32
CA GLY A 19 19.63 -16.86 28.69
C GLY A 19 19.73 -17.09 27.19
N LEU A 20 18.83 -17.88 26.64
CA LEU A 20 18.62 -17.94 25.21
C LEU A 20 18.20 -16.52 24.74
N VAL A 21 19.15 -15.75 24.22
CA VAL A 21 18.87 -14.58 23.46
C VAL A 21 18.20 -15.07 22.17
N VAL A 22 16.87 -15.11 22.17
CA VAL A 22 16.10 -15.28 20.93
C VAL A 22 16.42 -14.05 20.11
N ALA A 23 17.27 -14.16 19.11
CA ALA A 23 17.53 -13.09 18.16
C ALA A 23 16.18 -12.67 17.60
N GLN A 24 15.75 -11.46 17.93
CA GLN A 24 14.49 -10.91 17.46
C GLN A 24 14.58 -10.82 15.94
N THR A 25 13.73 -11.57 15.23
CA THR A 25 13.68 -11.57 13.78
C THR A 25 13.43 -10.15 13.29
N ASP A 26 14.43 -9.55 12.63
CA ASP A 26 14.34 -8.17 12.15
C ASP A 26 13.88 -8.14 10.69
N PHE A 27 12.66 -7.68 10.50
CA PHE A 27 12.04 -7.49 9.18
C PHE A 27 12.36 -6.10 8.60
N SER A 28 12.96 -5.19 9.37
CA SER A 28 13.23 -3.84 8.90
C SER A 28 14.17 -3.86 7.70
N GLY A 29 13.85 -3.11 6.66
CA GLY A 29 14.68 -3.02 5.46
C GLY A 29 13.90 -2.63 4.23
N HIS A 30 14.67 -2.38 3.18
CA HIS A 30 14.18 -2.27 1.81
C HIS A 30 14.32 -3.63 1.14
N TRP A 31 13.20 -4.18 0.68
CA TRP A 31 13.10 -5.52 0.11
C TRP A 31 12.65 -5.44 -1.35
N GLU A 32 13.31 -6.14 -2.24
CA GLU A 32 12.93 -6.23 -3.64
C GLU A 32 12.68 -7.68 -4.07
N GLY A 33 11.63 -7.89 -4.87
CA GLY A 33 11.28 -9.19 -5.41
C GLY A 33 10.40 -9.08 -6.63
N THR A 34 10.21 -10.19 -7.34
CA THR A 34 9.38 -10.25 -8.53
C THR A 34 8.24 -11.24 -8.31
N VAL A 35 7.03 -10.85 -8.69
CA VAL A 35 5.84 -11.69 -8.72
C VAL A 35 5.39 -11.88 -10.16
N ASP A 36 5.07 -13.11 -10.55
CA ASP A 36 4.56 -13.42 -11.88
C ASP A 36 3.03 -13.24 -11.89
N VAL A 37 2.58 -12.09 -12.39
CA VAL A 37 1.16 -11.80 -12.60
C VAL A 37 0.73 -12.16 -14.03
N PRO A 38 -0.58 -12.33 -14.32
CA PRO A 38 -1.07 -12.72 -15.65
C PRO A 38 -0.57 -11.85 -16.81
N ASN A 39 -0.24 -10.58 -16.54
CA ASN A 39 0.27 -9.62 -17.54
C ASN A 39 1.80 -9.59 -17.64
N GLY A 40 2.50 -10.55 -17.02
CA GLY A 40 3.96 -10.67 -17.00
C GLY A 40 4.58 -10.33 -15.63
N PRO A 41 5.88 -10.60 -15.48
CA PRO A 41 6.57 -10.39 -14.22
C PRO A 41 6.51 -8.91 -13.79
N THR A 42 6.26 -8.68 -12.52
CA THR A 42 6.17 -7.35 -11.92
C THR A 42 7.11 -7.29 -10.72
N ARG A 43 8.06 -6.35 -10.73
CA ARG A 43 8.93 -6.12 -9.59
C ARG A 43 8.21 -5.28 -8.54
N LEU A 44 8.33 -5.72 -7.29
CA LEU A 44 7.81 -5.05 -6.11
C LEU A 44 8.98 -4.62 -5.23
N ALA A 45 8.86 -3.46 -4.62
CA ALA A 45 9.73 -2.96 -3.57
C ALA A 45 8.90 -2.75 -2.31
N LEU A 46 9.33 -3.33 -1.19
CA LEU A 46 8.69 -3.19 0.12
C LEU A 46 9.66 -2.50 1.06
N ASP A 47 9.27 -1.37 1.60
CA ASP A 47 9.93 -0.74 2.74
C ASP A 47 9.16 -1.08 4.02
N LEU A 48 9.82 -1.73 4.98
CA LEU A 48 9.22 -2.17 6.24
C LEU A 48 10.10 -1.75 7.42
N ALA A 49 9.54 -1.04 8.39
CA ALA A 49 10.25 -0.56 9.56
C ALA A 49 9.33 -0.42 10.78
N LYS A 50 9.93 -0.25 11.96
CA LYS A 50 9.19 0.21 13.15
C LYS A 50 9.30 1.74 13.24
N ASN A 51 8.18 2.39 13.49
CA ASN A 51 8.17 3.81 13.81
C ASN A 51 8.69 4.09 15.22
N ALA A 52 8.78 5.36 15.62
CA ALA A 52 9.24 5.77 16.94
C ALA A 52 8.42 5.21 18.13
N LYS A 53 7.20 4.70 17.87
CA LYS A 53 6.33 4.05 18.88
C LYS A 53 6.48 2.52 18.87
N GLY A 54 7.42 1.96 18.08
CA GLY A 54 7.62 0.53 17.94
C GLY A 54 6.56 -0.20 17.10
N VAL A 55 5.66 0.54 16.43
CA VAL A 55 4.62 -0.01 15.55
C VAL A 55 5.21 -0.23 14.17
N TRP A 56 4.92 -1.38 13.56
CA TRP A 56 5.30 -1.66 12.18
C TRP A 56 4.57 -0.74 11.21
N VAL A 57 5.33 -0.16 10.31
CA VAL A 57 4.86 0.68 9.19
C VAL A 57 5.54 0.21 7.92
N ALA A 58 4.85 0.30 6.80
CA ALA A 58 5.40 -0.11 5.52
C ALA A 58 4.84 0.72 4.38
N SER A 59 5.56 0.72 3.28
CA SER A 59 5.11 1.19 1.98
C SER A 59 5.55 0.22 0.88
N LEU A 60 4.74 0.08 -0.15
CA LEU A 60 5.07 -0.67 -1.36
C LEU A 60 5.38 0.26 -2.53
N GLY A 61 6.15 -0.25 -3.48
CA GLY A 61 6.41 0.39 -4.75
C GLY A 61 6.40 -0.61 -5.90
N VAL A 62 6.21 -0.09 -7.12
CA VAL A 62 6.35 -0.83 -8.39
C VAL A 62 7.36 -0.07 -9.24
N PRO A 63 8.67 -0.41 -9.14
CA PRO A 63 9.77 0.37 -9.72
C PRO A 63 9.64 0.61 -11.23
N GLU A 64 9.23 -0.40 -12.01
CA GLU A 64 9.06 -0.26 -13.47
C GLU A 64 7.99 0.77 -13.84
N GLN A 65 7.01 1.00 -12.97
CA GLN A 65 5.96 1.98 -13.18
C GLN A 65 6.28 3.33 -12.54
N LYS A 66 7.45 3.48 -11.88
CA LYS A 66 7.86 4.65 -11.09
C LYS A 66 6.84 4.99 -9.99
N VAL A 67 6.27 3.95 -9.40
CA VAL A 67 5.28 4.03 -8.34
C VAL A 67 5.96 3.77 -7.02
N THR A 68 5.82 4.70 -6.04
CA THR A 68 6.29 4.56 -4.66
C THR A 68 5.19 4.99 -3.69
N GLY A 69 5.32 4.59 -2.43
CA GLY A 69 4.43 5.05 -1.36
C GLY A 69 3.00 4.51 -1.45
N LEU A 70 2.81 3.30 -2.03
CA LEU A 70 1.55 2.57 -1.93
C LEU A 70 1.29 2.21 -0.47
N ARG A 71 0.05 2.40 -0.03
CA ARG A 71 -0.33 2.08 1.35
C ARG A 71 -0.21 0.59 1.63
N VAL A 72 0.31 0.30 2.80
CA VAL A 72 0.31 -1.04 3.39
C VAL A 72 -0.48 -0.97 4.69
N THR A 73 -1.47 -1.85 4.84
CA THR A 73 -2.36 -1.93 6.01
C THR A 73 -2.31 -3.30 6.65
N ASP A 74 -2.93 -3.44 7.81
CA ASP A 74 -3.11 -4.73 8.52
C ASP A 74 -1.79 -5.47 8.75
N ILE A 75 -0.72 -4.73 9.06
CA ILE A 75 0.60 -5.30 9.24
C ILE A 75 0.63 -6.12 10.54
N SER A 76 0.88 -7.41 10.43
CA SER A 76 1.05 -8.34 11.53
C SER A 76 2.40 -9.05 11.40
N VAL A 77 3.21 -9.00 12.46
CA VAL A 77 4.51 -9.71 12.53
C VAL A 77 4.48 -10.64 13.71
N VAL A 78 4.57 -11.95 13.44
CA VAL A 78 4.55 -13.01 14.47
C VAL A 78 5.67 -13.99 14.19
N GLY A 79 6.65 -14.08 15.10
CA GLY A 79 7.82 -14.93 14.92
C GLY A 79 8.61 -14.58 13.67
N SER A 80 8.67 -15.49 12.72
CA SER A 80 9.31 -15.31 11.40
C SER A 80 8.32 -14.95 10.30
N GLU A 81 7.05 -14.72 10.60
CA GLU A 81 6.02 -14.40 9.62
C GLU A 81 5.66 -12.92 9.63
N VAL A 82 5.45 -12.35 8.45
CA VAL A 82 4.86 -11.03 8.24
C VAL A 82 3.68 -11.15 7.27
N ARG A 83 2.55 -10.52 7.65
CA ARG A 83 1.34 -10.43 6.83
C ARG A 83 0.93 -8.97 6.73
N PHE A 84 0.44 -8.59 5.56
CA PHE A 84 -0.10 -7.25 5.33
C PHE A 84 -0.98 -7.21 4.10
N ALA A 85 -1.79 -6.15 3.97
CA ALA A 85 -2.59 -5.87 2.79
C ALA A 85 -2.04 -4.65 2.03
N ALA A 86 -2.25 -4.63 0.71
CA ALA A 86 -1.89 -3.52 -0.17
C ALA A 86 -3.13 -3.03 -0.94
N PRO A 87 -4.02 -2.24 -0.31
CA PRO A 87 -5.30 -1.84 -0.89
C PRO A 87 -5.15 -0.98 -2.15
N ASP A 88 -4.02 -0.31 -2.33
CA ASP A 88 -3.76 0.55 -3.49
C ASP A 88 -3.35 -0.24 -4.76
N LEU A 89 -3.10 -1.55 -4.63
CA LEU A 89 -2.85 -2.42 -5.77
C LEU A 89 -4.17 -3.01 -6.32
N PRO A 90 -4.25 -3.31 -7.63
CA PRO A 90 -5.42 -3.95 -8.22
C PRO A 90 -5.79 -5.25 -7.50
N GLY A 91 -7.07 -5.39 -7.13
CA GLY A 91 -7.58 -6.55 -6.41
C GLY A 91 -7.23 -6.58 -4.92
N SER A 92 -6.66 -5.49 -4.38
CA SER A 92 -6.33 -5.34 -2.94
C SER A 92 -5.62 -6.57 -2.35
N PRO A 93 -4.46 -6.97 -2.89
CA PRO A 93 -3.81 -8.21 -2.50
C PRO A 93 -3.37 -8.21 -1.03
N THR A 94 -3.33 -9.40 -0.46
CA THR A 94 -2.72 -9.68 0.85
C THR A 94 -1.40 -10.41 0.64
N PHE A 95 -0.41 -10.08 1.44
CA PHE A 95 0.91 -10.70 1.43
C PHE A 95 1.08 -11.55 2.68
N GLU A 96 1.55 -12.79 2.49
CA GLU A 96 1.91 -13.71 3.56
C GLU A 96 3.33 -14.19 3.32
N LEU A 97 4.28 -13.68 4.10
CA LEU A 97 5.71 -13.91 3.87
C LEU A 97 6.38 -14.39 5.16
N THR A 98 7.35 -15.27 5.00
CA THR A 98 8.21 -15.78 6.09
C THR A 98 9.65 -15.35 5.85
N LEU A 99 10.30 -14.80 6.87
CA LEU A 99 11.72 -14.51 6.83
C LEU A 99 12.52 -15.80 7.08
N ALA A 100 13.19 -16.27 6.04
CA ALA A 100 14.06 -17.43 6.09
C ALA A 100 15.32 -17.18 5.26
N ASP A 101 16.49 -17.54 5.81
CA ASP A 101 17.80 -17.39 5.13
C ASP A 101 18.06 -15.94 4.64
N GLY A 102 17.59 -14.93 5.39
CA GLY A 102 17.75 -13.53 5.04
C GLY A 102 16.85 -13.04 3.89
N LYS A 103 15.86 -13.83 3.47
CA LYS A 103 14.90 -13.52 2.42
C LYS A 103 13.47 -13.61 2.96
N LEU A 104 12.57 -12.81 2.39
CA LEU A 104 11.13 -12.95 2.58
C LEU A 104 10.59 -13.88 1.49
N LYS A 105 10.00 -15.00 1.89
CA LYS A 105 9.44 -16.01 0.97
C LYS A 105 7.99 -16.31 1.33
N GLY A 106 7.13 -16.43 0.32
CA GLY A 106 5.73 -16.74 0.56
C GLY A 106 4.86 -16.44 -0.65
N ALA A 107 3.70 -15.85 -0.41
CA ALA A 107 2.68 -15.65 -1.43
C ALA A 107 2.05 -14.26 -1.38
N VAL A 108 1.62 -13.81 -2.57
CA VAL A 108 0.68 -12.71 -2.78
C VAL A 108 -0.67 -13.34 -3.10
N LEU A 109 -1.66 -13.06 -2.26
CA LEU A 109 -3.02 -13.56 -2.40
C LEU A 109 -3.88 -12.45 -3.01
N VAL A 110 -4.44 -12.68 -4.19
CA VAL A 110 -5.34 -11.74 -4.85
C VAL A 110 -6.53 -12.49 -5.43
N GLN A 111 -7.73 -12.18 -4.93
CA GLN A 111 -8.95 -12.92 -5.27
C GLN A 111 -8.78 -14.44 -5.04
N ALA A 112 -8.90 -15.27 -6.09
CA ALA A 112 -8.70 -16.72 -6.03
C ALA A 112 -7.27 -17.16 -6.40
N LEU A 113 -6.34 -16.22 -6.62
CA LEU A 113 -4.97 -16.52 -7.03
C LEU A 113 -4.03 -16.44 -5.84
N SER A 114 -3.09 -17.41 -5.79
CA SER A 114 -1.93 -17.39 -4.89
C SER A 114 -0.68 -17.39 -5.75
N LEU A 115 0.06 -16.28 -5.71
CA LEU A 115 1.25 -16.06 -6.52
C LEU A 115 2.50 -16.11 -5.64
N ALA A 116 3.47 -16.95 -6.00
CA ALA A 116 4.72 -17.05 -5.25
C ALA A 116 5.50 -15.73 -5.31
N LEU A 117 6.09 -15.34 -4.17
CA LEU A 117 6.96 -14.18 -4.06
C LEU A 117 8.17 -14.51 -3.21
N GLU A 118 9.35 -14.19 -3.71
CA GLU A 118 10.59 -14.15 -2.95
C GLU A 118 11.19 -12.75 -3.04
N MET A 119 11.53 -12.14 -1.90
CA MET A 119 12.15 -10.82 -1.83
C MET A 119 13.50 -10.90 -1.11
N GLN A 120 14.45 -10.12 -1.59
CA GLN A 120 15.78 -9.97 -0.98
C GLN A 120 15.90 -8.60 -0.35
N ARG A 121 16.58 -8.52 0.79
CA ARG A 121 16.90 -7.24 1.42
C ARG A 121 18.01 -6.56 0.60
N THR A 122 17.75 -5.35 0.10
CA THR A 122 18.68 -4.59 -0.73
C THR A 122 19.14 -3.29 -0.09
N GLY A 123 18.58 -2.94 1.08
CA GLY A 123 18.99 -1.73 1.80
C GLY A 123 18.18 -1.45 3.06
N ASP A 124 18.34 -0.25 3.58
CA ASP A 124 17.56 0.25 4.70
C ASP A 124 16.19 0.73 4.25
N ALA A 125 15.18 0.53 5.11
CA ALA A 125 13.82 0.96 4.83
C ALA A 125 13.70 2.48 4.69
N LYS A 126 12.97 2.92 3.68
CA LYS A 126 12.54 4.31 3.48
C LYS A 126 11.02 4.34 3.32
N VAL A 127 10.32 4.16 4.42
CA VAL A 127 8.86 4.09 4.39
C VAL A 127 8.27 5.44 4.02
N GLU A 128 7.64 5.51 2.85
CA GLU A 128 6.92 6.69 2.37
C GLU A 128 5.44 6.53 2.69
N ILE A 129 4.94 7.29 3.66
CA ILE A 129 3.51 7.34 3.98
C ILE A 129 2.97 8.63 3.38
N ALA A 130 2.20 8.51 2.30
CA ALA A 130 1.49 9.66 1.76
C ALA A 130 0.49 10.19 2.80
N PRO A 131 0.46 11.49 3.07
CA PRO A 131 -0.57 12.06 3.93
C PRO A 131 -1.94 11.83 3.29
N PRO A 132 -3.00 11.63 4.10
CA PRO A 132 -4.35 11.52 3.58
C PRO A 132 -4.75 12.81 2.84
N SER A 133 -5.56 12.67 1.81
CA SER A 133 -6.08 13.82 1.07
C SER A 133 -7.08 14.60 1.92
N PRO A 134 -7.00 15.94 1.97
CA PRO A 134 -7.99 16.75 2.67
C PRO A 134 -9.40 16.53 2.12
N ALA A 135 -10.42 16.73 2.96
CA ALA A 135 -11.81 16.68 2.52
C ALA A 135 -12.06 17.61 1.32
N VAL A 136 -12.87 17.15 0.40
CA VAL A 136 -13.32 17.93 -0.75
C VAL A 136 -14.58 18.71 -0.42
N SER A 137 -14.98 19.64 -1.29
CA SER A 137 -16.25 20.36 -1.12
C SER A 137 -17.44 19.40 -1.19
N LYS A 138 -18.56 19.78 -0.56
CA LYS A 138 -19.76 18.94 -0.52
C LYS A 138 -20.35 18.71 -1.92
N GLU A 139 -20.15 19.65 -2.85
CA GLU A 139 -20.60 19.55 -4.23
C GLU A 139 -19.83 18.47 -5.00
N LEU A 140 -18.57 18.18 -4.58
CA LEU A 140 -17.77 17.12 -5.19
C LEU A 140 -18.07 15.73 -4.61
N GLU A 141 -18.71 15.65 -3.45
CA GLU A 141 -19.02 14.39 -2.78
C GLU A 141 -20.05 13.58 -3.58
N GLY A 142 -19.77 12.29 -3.83
CA GLY A 142 -20.66 11.39 -4.58
C GLY A 142 -19.93 10.61 -5.67
N ASP A 143 -20.73 10.07 -6.60
CA ASP A 143 -20.26 9.24 -7.70
C ASP A 143 -20.27 10.05 -9.00
N TRP A 144 -19.18 9.96 -9.76
CA TRP A 144 -18.94 10.71 -10.98
C TRP A 144 -18.65 9.79 -12.14
N GLU A 145 -19.49 9.79 -13.17
CA GLU A 145 -19.37 8.90 -14.33
C GLU A 145 -18.72 9.61 -15.51
N GLY A 146 -17.82 8.92 -16.19
CA GLY A 146 -17.19 9.42 -17.42
C GLY A 146 -16.67 8.29 -18.29
N THR A 147 -16.10 8.67 -19.43
CA THR A 147 -15.51 7.72 -20.38
C THR A 147 -14.16 8.21 -20.86
N ILE A 148 -13.13 7.43 -20.62
CA ILE A 148 -11.79 7.70 -21.16
C ILE A 148 -11.69 7.10 -22.56
N LEU A 149 -11.36 7.94 -23.54
CA LEU A 149 -11.03 7.48 -24.89
C LEU A 149 -9.54 7.17 -24.96
N VAL A 150 -9.21 5.88 -25.11
CA VAL A 150 -7.80 5.46 -25.22
C VAL A 150 -7.30 5.54 -26.67
N PRO A 151 -5.98 5.67 -26.93
CA PRO A 151 -5.42 5.92 -28.26
C PRO A 151 -5.80 4.90 -29.33
N ASN A 152 -6.15 3.67 -28.95
CA ASN A 152 -6.62 2.64 -29.88
C ASN A 152 -8.11 2.75 -30.26
N GLY A 153 -8.78 3.84 -29.90
CA GLY A 153 -10.19 4.11 -30.18
C GLY A 153 -11.19 3.42 -29.27
N GLN A 154 -10.73 2.66 -28.27
CA GLN A 154 -11.62 2.02 -27.30
C GLN A 154 -12.11 3.03 -26.26
N SER A 155 -13.36 2.89 -25.88
CA SER A 155 -13.98 3.64 -24.79
C SER A 155 -13.89 2.85 -23.50
N ARG A 156 -13.45 3.51 -22.43
CA ARG A 156 -13.36 2.91 -21.08
C ARG A 156 -14.24 3.70 -20.12
N PRO A 157 -15.43 3.18 -19.79
CA PRO A 157 -16.25 3.77 -18.74
C PRO A 157 -15.51 3.76 -17.39
N VAL A 158 -15.61 4.84 -16.67
CA VAL A 158 -15.08 4.98 -15.31
C VAL A 158 -16.10 5.62 -14.40
N ILE A 159 -16.03 5.26 -13.11
CA ILE A 159 -16.80 5.91 -12.05
C ILE A 159 -15.80 6.32 -10.96
N ILE A 160 -15.81 7.59 -10.61
CA ILE A 160 -14.99 8.13 -9.53
C ILE A 160 -15.90 8.36 -8.32
N HIS A 161 -15.48 7.83 -7.18
CA HIS A 161 -16.19 7.98 -5.91
C HIS A 161 -15.44 8.96 -5.01
N PHE A 162 -16.12 9.97 -4.48
CA PHE A 162 -15.58 10.85 -3.44
C PHE A 162 -16.47 10.79 -2.21
N LYS A 163 -15.87 10.47 -1.05
CA LYS A 163 -16.56 10.37 0.23
C LYS A 163 -15.75 11.08 1.31
N ASN A 164 -16.27 12.17 1.83
CA ASN A 164 -15.67 12.85 2.97
C ASN A 164 -15.82 12.01 4.25
N LEU A 165 -14.74 11.96 5.04
CA LEU A 165 -14.70 11.27 6.32
C LEU A 165 -14.80 12.26 7.49
N PRO A 166 -15.18 11.79 8.71
CA PRO A 166 -15.33 12.65 9.88
C PRO A 166 -14.04 13.34 10.34
N ASP A 167 -12.88 12.83 9.95
CA ASP A 167 -11.55 13.37 10.29
C ASP A 167 -11.08 14.47 9.32
N HIS A 168 -11.99 15.02 8.51
CA HIS A 168 -11.71 16.03 7.48
C HIS A 168 -10.76 15.56 6.36
N THR A 169 -10.75 14.28 6.08
CA THR A 169 -10.09 13.70 4.90
C THR A 169 -11.12 13.22 3.88
N VAL A 170 -10.67 12.87 2.66
CA VAL A 170 -11.50 12.23 1.64
C VAL A 170 -11.00 10.83 1.34
N GLU A 171 -11.92 9.88 1.36
CA GLU A 171 -11.75 8.57 0.73
C GLU A 171 -12.22 8.67 -0.73
N ALA A 172 -11.37 8.27 -1.66
CA ALA A 172 -11.72 8.32 -3.07
C ALA A 172 -11.19 7.10 -3.83
N ALA A 173 -12.01 6.60 -4.76
CA ALA A 173 -11.71 5.41 -5.54
C ALA A 173 -12.19 5.57 -6.98
N ILE A 174 -11.67 4.73 -7.87
CA ILE A 174 -12.11 4.59 -9.25
C ILE A 174 -12.57 3.16 -9.53
N ASP A 175 -13.70 3.04 -10.21
CA ASP A 175 -14.15 1.82 -10.86
C ASP A 175 -13.92 1.91 -12.36
N SER A 176 -13.65 0.78 -13.00
CA SER A 176 -13.70 0.61 -14.46
C SER A 176 -14.53 -0.63 -14.80
N PRO A 177 -15.87 -0.48 -14.89
CA PRO A 177 -16.79 -1.62 -15.04
C PRO A 177 -16.49 -2.49 -16.27
N GLY A 178 -16.08 -1.87 -17.39
CA GLY A 178 -15.68 -2.58 -18.61
C GLY A 178 -14.41 -3.41 -18.50
N GLN A 179 -13.65 -3.28 -17.40
CA GLN A 179 -12.43 -4.02 -17.12
C GLN A 179 -12.57 -4.93 -15.89
N GLY A 180 -13.74 -4.99 -15.27
CA GLY A 180 -13.96 -5.74 -14.02
C GLY A 180 -13.20 -5.18 -12.82
N VAL A 181 -12.80 -3.91 -12.88
CA VAL A 181 -12.03 -3.23 -11.83
C VAL A 181 -12.98 -2.41 -10.96
N GLN A 182 -12.91 -2.60 -9.65
CA GLN A 182 -13.73 -1.89 -8.66
C GLN A 182 -12.89 -1.43 -7.46
N GLY A 183 -13.23 -0.27 -6.92
CA GLY A 183 -12.70 0.23 -5.65
C GLY A 183 -11.20 0.49 -5.64
N VAL A 184 -10.58 0.80 -6.80
CA VAL A 184 -9.14 1.14 -6.82
C VAL A 184 -8.92 2.51 -6.20
N PRO A 185 -8.22 2.61 -5.06
CA PRO A 185 -8.05 3.87 -4.37
C PRO A 185 -7.29 4.90 -5.21
N LEU A 186 -7.68 6.16 -5.07
CA LEU A 186 -6.89 7.28 -5.56
C LEU A 186 -5.73 7.54 -4.60
N LYS A 187 -4.51 7.74 -5.11
CA LYS A 187 -3.33 8.02 -4.27
C LYS A 187 -3.50 9.32 -3.50
N TRP A 188 -4.00 10.32 -4.18
CA TRP A 188 -4.31 11.63 -3.61
C TRP A 188 -5.40 12.32 -4.42
N VAL A 189 -6.11 13.18 -3.73
CA VAL A 189 -7.09 14.11 -4.31
C VAL A 189 -6.77 15.50 -3.80
N ALA A 190 -6.82 16.49 -4.68
CA ALA A 190 -6.70 17.90 -4.33
C ALA A 190 -7.82 18.70 -4.99
N GLN A 191 -8.45 19.58 -4.22
CA GLN A 191 -9.41 20.56 -4.74
C GLN A 191 -8.95 21.97 -4.35
N LYS A 192 -8.85 22.86 -5.35
CA LYS A 192 -8.55 24.28 -5.15
C LYS A 192 -9.61 25.10 -5.88
N GLY A 193 -10.59 25.58 -5.13
CA GLY A 193 -11.78 26.19 -5.74
C GLY A 193 -12.51 25.18 -6.62
N ALA A 194 -12.71 25.53 -7.88
CA ALA A 194 -13.34 24.64 -8.86
C ALA A 194 -12.38 23.60 -9.46
N VAL A 195 -11.08 23.76 -9.29
CA VAL A 195 -10.10 22.83 -9.89
C VAL A 195 -10.00 21.57 -9.02
N VAL A 196 -10.17 20.42 -9.66
CA VAL A 196 -10.09 19.08 -9.06
C VAL A 196 -8.96 18.32 -9.73
N GLU A 197 -8.04 17.78 -8.93
CA GLU A 197 -6.92 16.97 -9.39
C GLU A 197 -6.87 15.68 -8.59
N PHE A 198 -6.56 14.56 -9.23
CA PHE A 198 -6.32 13.29 -8.55
C PHE A 198 -5.39 12.36 -9.32
N GLN A 199 -4.82 11.37 -8.61
CA GLN A 199 -3.95 10.36 -9.21
C GLN A 199 -4.47 8.94 -8.92
N VAL A 200 -4.53 8.12 -9.97
CA VAL A 200 -4.77 6.68 -9.89
C VAL A 200 -3.44 5.96 -10.06
N LEU A 201 -2.86 5.54 -8.94
CA LEU A 201 -1.50 5.02 -8.93
C LEU A 201 -1.38 3.70 -9.67
N ALA A 202 -2.35 2.80 -9.49
CA ALA A 202 -2.38 1.47 -10.09
C ALA A 202 -2.19 1.45 -11.62
N VAL A 203 -2.50 2.57 -12.29
CA VAL A 203 -2.36 2.71 -13.76
C VAL A 203 -1.43 3.85 -14.17
N GLY A 204 -0.83 4.54 -13.19
CA GLY A 204 0.03 5.71 -13.44
C GLY A 204 -0.74 6.86 -14.11
N GLY A 205 -2.05 6.97 -13.81
CA GLY A 205 -2.93 7.96 -14.40
C GLY A 205 -3.13 9.17 -13.49
N THR A 206 -3.25 10.36 -14.08
CA THR A 206 -3.62 11.60 -13.38
C THR A 206 -4.78 12.27 -14.09
N TYR A 207 -5.63 12.93 -13.32
CA TYR A 207 -6.72 13.74 -13.82
C TYR A 207 -6.62 15.17 -13.30
N LYS A 208 -6.93 16.12 -14.16
CA LYS A 208 -7.11 17.52 -13.81
C LYS A 208 -8.32 18.06 -14.54
N GLY A 209 -9.30 18.57 -13.78
CA GLY A 209 -10.53 19.12 -14.35
C GLY A 209 -11.07 20.30 -13.55
N THR A 210 -12.13 20.89 -14.07
CA THR A 210 -12.80 22.04 -13.44
C THR A 210 -14.26 21.69 -13.22
N LEU A 211 -14.71 21.77 -11.98
CA LEU A 211 -16.10 21.63 -11.57
C LEU A 211 -16.91 22.84 -12.07
N ASN A 212 -18.03 22.59 -12.72
CA ASN A 212 -18.93 23.65 -13.15
C ASN A 212 -19.62 24.32 -11.94
N LYS A 213 -20.26 25.47 -12.19
CA LYS A 213 -20.94 26.23 -11.12
C LYS A 213 -22.15 25.53 -10.54
N GLU A 214 -22.78 24.67 -11.32
CA GLU A 214 -23.94 23.86 -10.92
C GLU A 214 -23.56 22.65 -10.08
N GLY A 215 -22.26 22.31 -9.95
CA GLY A 215 -21.78 21.14 -9.21
C GLY A 215 -22.19 19.80 -9.84
N THR A 216 -22.36 19.76 -11.17
CA THR A 216 -22.89 18.57 -11.88
C THR A 216 -21.95 17.98 -12.91
N GLU A 217 -20.89 18.72 -13.28
CA GLU A 217 -19.94 18.32 -14.31
C GLU A 217 -18.52 18.75 -13.92
N ILE A 218 -17.54 17.87 -14.16
CA ILE A 218 -16.11 18.19 -14.08
C ILE A 218 -15.52 17.94 -15.46
N ALA A 219 -15.20 19.00 -16.18
CA ALA A 219 -14.56 18.92 -17.49
C ALA A 219 -13.04 19.01 -17.35
N GLY A 220 -12.31 18.07 -17.94
CA GLY A 220 -10.87 18.01 -17.75
C GLY A 220 -10.15 17.06 -18.68
N GLU A 221 -8.94 16.71 -18.26
CA GLU A 221 -8.02 15.86 -19.01
C GLU A 221 -7.51 14.72 -18.13
N TRP A 222 -7.55 13.52 -18.68
CA TRP A 222 -6.88 12.34 -18.15
C TRP A 222 -5.54 12.16 -18.85
N THR A 223 -4.48 12.07 -18.08
CA THR A 223 -3.13 11.79 -18.58
C THR A 223 -2.66 10.46 -18.06
N GLN A 224 -2.22 9.57 -18.95
CA GLN A 224 -1.64 8.28 -18.58
C GLN A 224 -0.42 7.99 -19.45
N ARG A 225 0.74 7.75 -18.83
CA ARG A 225 2.04 7.64 -19.51
C ARG A 225 2.34 8.90 -20.33
N LEU A 226 2.40 8.78 -21.68
CA LEU A 226 2.65 9.90 -22.59
C LEU A 226 1.38 10.32 -23.38
N ALA A 227 0.24 9.76 -23.03
CA ALA A 227 -1.04 10.05 -23.69
C ALA A 227 -1.93 10.90 -22.77
N ALA A 228 -2.54 11.90 -23.35
CA ALA A 228 -3.57 12.72 -22.73
C ALA A 228 -4.89 12.56 -23.52
N ALA A 229 -6.00 12.52 -22.81
CA ALA A 229 -7.34 12.40 -23.39
C ALA A 229 -8.33 13.28 -22.62
N PRO A 230 -9.25 13.96 -23.30
CA PRO A 230 -10.32 14.65 -22.62
C PRO A 230 -11.17 13.66 -21.83
N LEU A 231 -11.54 14.05 -20.60
CA LEU A 231 -12.44 13.28 -19.75
C LEU A 231 -13.39 14.24 -19.04
N THR A 232 -14.66 14.11 -19.37
CA THR A 232 -15.73 14.79 -18.64
C THR A 232 -16.37 13.79 -17.69
N LEU A 233 -16.46 14.17 -16.42
CA LEU A 233 -17.13 13.44 -15.37
C LEU A 233 -18.46 14.12 -15.06
N ASN A 234 -19.54 13.37 -15.04
CA ASN A 234 -20.88 13.83 -14.73
C ASN A 234 -21.35 13.23 -13.40
N LEU A 235 -21.95 14.04 -12.56
CA LEU A 235 -22.50 13.58 -11.28
C LEU A 235 -23.61 12.57 -11.55
N LYS A 236 -23.46 11.37 -11.00
CA LYS A 236 -24.47 10.31 -11.10
C LYS A 236 -25.65 10.66 -10.23
N LYS A 237 -26.79 10.86 -10.85
CA LYS A 237 -28.05 11.04 -10.10
C LYS A 237 -28.43 9.74 -9.40
N LYS A 238 -28.72 9.86 -8.10
CA LYS A 238 -29.24 8.74 -7.28
C LYS A 238 -30.61 8.33 -7.74
#